data_af5044e2d57563f7dfa310e3d041cbf1
#
_entry.id   af5044e2d57563f7dfa310e3d041cbf1
#
_cell.length_a   1.000
_cell.length_b   1.000
_cell.length_c   1.000
_cell.angle_alpha   90.00
_cell.angle_beta   90.00
_cell.angle_gamma   90.00
#
_symmetry.space_group_name_H-M   'P 1'
#
loop_
_entity.id
_entity.type
_entity.pdbx_description
1 polymer ?
#
loop_
_entity_poly.entity_id
_entity_poly.type
_entity_poly.pdbx_seq_one_letter_code
_entity_poly.pdbx_strand_id
1 'polypeptide(L)'
;AGAHINLIDAPGYPDFIGGSIAALTGADVAVVVVSATAGIEVNTRRLFKIAQDNKRALAIVINKMDGENADLERVLASVQETFGAACRPMTLPVNNRTGVVNCFTATEGDSDLGPVADFRTQIVENVVEADESLMEAYLGGEEPSGEQLAAAVSKAMIGGTLIPVFFTAARQCIGAQELMDAAAKLFPSPLQMPLIAVRTGKAEDAEPVEIAVDPDKPFVGQAVKITTDPFVGKLAWIRIFQGRVAGETMYILRDERKAAKVGHLFRVQGKDTQEIKEALAGDIIALAKVEDIQYGDVLHAEGDAMYAPTPYRPNPMYSLAVTPKSRGDEQKISEALHKLTQEDITFVASRDNQTGETVISGIGDLHLRIMLTKMQERFDLEVETKPPKIPYRETISTKADGHYRHKKQTGGAGQFGEVYLRVE
;
A
#
# COMPACT_ATOMS: atom_id res chain seq x y z
N ALA A 1 -1.66 16.46 -22.28
CA ALA A 1 -2.65 17.01 -21.35
C ALA A 1 -2.03 17.98 -20.32
N GLY A 2 -0.70 18.06 -20.17
CA GLY A 2 -0.03 18.98 -19.22
C GLY A 2 -0.09 18.55 -17.75
N ALA A 3 -0.60 17.34 -17.45
CA ALA A 3 -0.62 16.78 -16.10
C ALA A 3 0.54 15.80 -15.91
N HIS A 4 1.16 15.83 -14.72
CA HIS A 4 2.11 14.82 -14.28
C HIS A 4 1.37 13.73 -13.49
N ILE A 5 1.49 12.47 -13.94
CA ILE A 5 0.84 11.34 -13.30
C ILE A 5 1.92 10.40 -12.75
N ASN A 6 1.90 10.16 -11.43
CA ASN A 6 2.71 9.13 -10.81
C ASN A 6 1.93 7.81 -10.86
N LEU A 7 2.39 6.86 -11.65
CA LEU A 7 1.78 5.54 -11.80
C LEU A 7 2.55 4.51 -10.96
N ILE A 8 1.86 3.87 -10.02
CA ILE A 8 2.43 2.80 -9.20
C ILE A 8 1.78 1.48 -9.62
N ASP A 9 2.56 0.59 -10.24
CA ASP A 9 2.14 -0.78 -10.53
C ASP A 9 2.32 -1.64 -9.27
N ALA A 10 1.24 -2.32 -8.87
CA ALA A 10 1.20 -3.12 -7.66
C ALA A 10 0.91 -4.59 -7.99
N PRO A 11 1.55 -5.55 -7.29
CA PRO A 11 1.31 -6.97 -7.53
C PRO A 11 -0.13 -7.36 -7.20
N GLY A 12 -0.79 -8.10 -8.12
CA GLY A 12 -2.15 -8.62 -7.91
C GLY A 12 -2.20 -9.93 -7.12
N TYR A 13 -1.08 -10.64 -6.98
CA TYR A 13 -1.06 -11.95 -6.34
C TYR A 13 -1.20 -11.84 -4.81
N PRO A 14 -2.03 -12.68 -4.15
CA PRO A 14 -2.31 -12.56 -2.72
C PRO A 14 -1.08 -12.60 -1.81
N ASP A 15 -0.08 -13.41 -2.16
CA ASP A 15 1.17 -13.54 -1.40
C ASP A 15 1.99 -12.24 -1.36
N PHE A 16 1.78 -11.32 -2.31
CA PHE A 16 2.51 -10.06 -2.43
C PHE A 16 1.67 -8.83 -2.05
N ILE A 17 0.60 -9.04 -1.28
CA ILE A 17 -0.32 -7.98 -0.86
C ILE A 17 0.38 -6.81 -0.15
N GLY A 18 1.52 -7.04 0.48
CA GLY A 18 2.34 -5.99 1.10
C GLY A 18 2.72 -4.87 0.13
N GLY A 19 3.10 -5.24 -1.11
CA GLY A 19 3.41 -4.28 -2.16
C GLY A 19 2.21 -3.43 -2.58
N SER A 20 1.02 -4.05 -2.67
CA SER A 20 -0.22 -3.33 -3.00
C SER A 20 -0.65 -2.37 -1.89
N ILE A 21 -0.48 -2.75 -0.62
CA ILE A 21 -0.77 -1.87 0.52
C ILE A 21 0.19 -0.68 0.56
N ALA A 22 1.48 -0.93 0.31
CA ALA A 22 2.47 0.14 0.21
C ALA A 22 2.14 1.13 -0.92
N ALA A 23 1.72 0.63 -2.08
CA ALA A 23 1.26 1.46 -3.20
C ALA A 23 0.04 2.32 -2.82
N LEU A 24 -0.97 1.72 -2.18
CA LEU A 24 -2.16 2.42 -1.72
C LEU A 24 -1.86 3.52 -0.68
N THR A 25 -0.81 3.36 0.13
CA THR A 25 -0.39 4.39 1.08
C THR A 25 0.08 5.67 0.37
N GLY A 26 0.75 5.54 -0.77
CA GLY A 26 1.28 6.68 -1.53
C GLY A 26 0.34 7.25 -2.59
N ALA A 27 -0.70 6.52 -3.00
CA ALA A 27 -1.57 6.91 -4.11
C ALA A 27 -2.79 7.72 -3.64
N ASP A 28 -3.31 8.60 -4.51
CA ASP A 28 -4.56 9.32 -4.31
C ASP A 28 -5.74 8.53 -4.87
N VAL A 29 -5.53 7.86 -5.99
CA VAL A 29 -6.54 7.05 -6.69
C VAL A 29 -6.09 5.60 -6.77
N ALA A 30 -6.96 4.69 -6.43
CA ALA A 30 -6.76 3.26 -6.62
C ALA A 30 -7.52 2.77 -7.86
N VAL A 31 -6.78 2.26 -8.84
CA VAL A 31 -7.35 1.64 -10.04
C VAL A 31 -7.34 0.13 -9.88
N VAL A 32 -8.51 -0.45 -9.69
CA VAL A 32 -8.68 -1.90 -9.50
C VAL A 32 -8.88 -2.58 -10.84
N VAL A 33 -7.95 -3.44 -11.25
CA VAL A 33 -8.01 -4.15 -12.53
C VAL A 33 -8.69 -5.50 -12.35
N VAL A 34 -9.79 -5.71 -13.08
CA VAL A 34 -10.57 -6.95 -13.13
C VAL A 34 -10.38 -7.59 -14.51
N SER A 35 -10.15 -8.89 -14.56
CA SER A 35 -10.11 -9.62 -15.82
C SER A 35 -11.52 -9.91 -16.31
N ALA A 36 -11.85 -9.55 -17.55
CA ALA A 36 -13.14 -9.86 -18.16
C ALA A 36 -13.41 -11.38 -18.27
N THR A 37 -12.37 -12.20 -18.29
CA THR A 37 -12.47 -13.67 -18.37
C THR A 37 -12.51 -14.36 -17.01
N ALA A 38 -11.80 -13.84 -16.00
CA ALA A 38 -11.73 -14.43 -14.65
C ALA A 38 -12.75 -13.82 -13.68
N GLY A 39 -13.19 -12.58 -13.93
CA GLY A 39 -14.09 -11.85 -13.04
C GLY A 39 -13.41 -11.35 -11.77
N ILE A 40 -14.21 -11.17 -10.72
CA ILE A 40 -13.76 -10.63 -9.43
C ILE A 40 -13.19 -11.76 -8.57
N GLU A 41 -11.91 -11.67 -8.26
CA GLU A 41 -11.20 -12.62 -7.39
C GLU A 41 -11.23 -12.17 -5.92
N VAL A 42 -10.84 -13.07 -5.00
CA VAL A 42 -10.82 -12.80 -3.56
C VAL A 42 -9.92 -11.60 -3.22
N ASN A 43 -8.74 -11.54 -3.84
CA ASN A 43 -7.80 -10.44 -3.59
C ASN A 43 -8.30 -9.10 -4.14
N THR A 44 -9.06 -9.12 -5.24
CA THR A 44 -9.73 -7.93 -5.79
C THR A 44 -10.67 -7.29 -4.77
N ARG A 45 -11.53 -8.10 -4.12
CA ARG A 45 -12.45 -7.63 -3.05
C ARG A 45 -11.68 -7.06 -1.86
N ARG A 46 -10.61 -7.74 -1.45
CA ARG A 46 -9.79 -7.34 -0.31
C ARG A 46 -9.10 -5.99 -0.56
N LEU A 47 -8.46 -5.82 -1.72
CA LEU A 47 -7.76 -4.59 -2.07
C LEU A 47 -8.72 -3.42 -2.30
N PHE A 48 -9.87 -3.66 -2.92
CA PHE A 48 -10.92 -2.66 -3.05
C PHE A 48 -11.36 -2.13 -1.67
N LYS A 49 -11.64 -3.04 -0.73
CA LYS A 49 -12.02 -2.65 0.64
C LYS A 49 -10.91 -1.89 1.35
N ILE A 50 -9.65 -2.31 1.24
CA ILE A 50 -8.51 -1.60 1.83
C ILE A 50 -8.39 -0.18 1.26
N ALA A 51 -8.55 -0.02 -0.06
CA ALA A 51 -8.54 1.29 -0.69
C ALA A 51 -9.68 2.19 -0.19
N GLN A 52 -10.88 1.64 -0.06
CA GLN A 52 -12.05 2.33 0.47
C GLN A 52 -11.86 2.75 1.95
N ASP A 53 -11.39 1.82 2.79
CA ASP A 53 -11.12 2.08 4.21
C ASP A 53 -10.04 3.17 4.40
N ASN A 54 -9.08 3.26 3.46
CA ASN A 54 -8.07 4.32 3.41
C ASN A 54 -8.55 5.60 2.70
N LYS A 55 -9.83 5.72 2.37
CA LYS A 55 -10.44 6.90 1.72
C LYS A 55 -9.74 7.29 0.41
N ARG A 56 -9.30 6.30 -0.37
CA ARG A 56 -8.78 6.54 -1.71
C ARG A 56 -9.93 6.67 -2.70
N ALA A 57 -9.81 7.60 -3.63
CA ALA A 57 -10.73 7.60 -4.77
C ALA A 57 -10.54 6.31 -5.56
N LEU A 58 -11.64 5.74 -6.07
CA LEU A 58 -11.64 4.43 -6.71
C LEU A 58 -12.00 4.53 -8.19
N ALA A 59 -11.35 3.73 -9.01
CA ALA A 59 -11.75 3.44 -10.38
C ALA A 59 -11.56 1.94 -10.65
N ILE A 60 -12.28 1.41 -11.63
CA ILE A 60 -12.20 -0.01 -12.04
C ILE A 60 -11.85 -0.09 -13.50
N VAL A 61 -10.96 -1.01 -13.87
CA VAL A 61 -10.65 -1.36 -15.25
C VAL A 61 -11.03 -2.81 -15.50
N ILE A 62 -11.97 -3.05 -16.38
CA ILE A 62 -12.30 -4.39 -16.89
C ILE A 62 -11.40 -4.63 -18.11
N ASN A 63 -10.32 -5.36 -17.89
CA ASN A 63 -9.31 -5.64 -18.91
C ASN A 63 -9.52 -7.01 -19.57
N LYS A 64 -8.88 -7.21 -20.73
CA LYS A 64 -9.01 -8.41 -21.54
C LYS A 64 -10.43 -8.59 -22.09
N MET A 65 -11.09 -7.48 -22.45
CA MET A 65 -12.44 -7.52 -23.04
C MET A 65 -12.47 -8.26 -24.37
N ASP A 66 -11.32 -8.38 -25.05
CA ASP A 66 -11.08 -9.13 -26.29
C ASP A 66 -11.00 -10.65 -26.09
N GLY A 67 -11.04 -11.15 -24.86
CA GLY A 67 -10.97 -12.58 -24.57
C GLY A 67 -12.15 -13.38 -25.14
N GLU A 68 -11.88 -14.55 -25.72
CA GLU A 68 -12.91 -15.41 -26.37
C GLU A 68 -14.07 -15.77 -25.43
N ASN A 69 -13.78 -15.99 -24.13
CA ASN A 69 -14.75 -16.36 -23.12
C ASN A 69 -15.17 -15.19 -22.22
N ALA A 70 -14.93 -13.95 -22.62
CA ALA A 70 -15.31 -12.78 -21.83
C ALA A 70 -16.83 -12.52 -21.98
N ASP A 71 -17.56 -12.53 -20.88
CA ASP A 71 -18.94 -12.10 -20.77
C ASP A 71 -18.99 -10.73 -20.10
N LEU A 72 -18.98 -9.68 -20.92
CA LEU A 72 -18.80 -8.29 -20.45
C LEU A 72 -20.01 -7.77 -19.67
N GLU A 73 -21.21 -8.16 -20.07
CA GLU A 73 -22.44 -7.81 -19.37
C GLU A 73 -22.47 -8.43 -17.98
N ARG A 74 -22.17 -9.72 -17.88
CA ARG A 74 -22.10 -10.44 -16.60
C ARG A 74 -21.02 -9.90 -15.69
N VAL A 75 -19.85 -9.55 -16.23
CA VAL A 75 -18.75 -8.99 -15.42
C VAL A 75 -19.10 -7.61 -14.90
N LEU A 76 -19.70 -6.74 -15.73
CA LEU A 76 -20.17 -5.42 -15.31
C LEU A 76 -21.24 -5.55 -14.22
N ALA A 77 -22.23 -6.42 -14.39
CA ALA A 77 -23.25 -6.68 -13.38
C ALA A 77 -22.64 -7.19 -12.07
N SER A 78 -21.66 -8.10 -12.13
CA SER A 78 -20.94 -8.60 -10.96
C SER A 78 -20.14 -7.50 -10.24
N VAL A 79 -19.54 -6.57 -10.99
CA VAL A 79 -18.84 -5.40 -10.43
C VAL A 79 -19.81 -4.51 -9.67
N GLN A 80 -20.97 -4.20 -10.25
CA GLN A 80 -22.01 -3.38 -9.62
C GLN A 80 -22.63 -4.06 -8.39
N GLU A 81 -22.89 -5.36 -8.47
CA GLU A 81 -23.40 -6.14 -7.34
C GLU A 81 -22.40 -6.20 -6.19
N THR A 82 -21.11 -6.35 -6.49
CA THR A 82 -20.07 -6.51 -5.47
C THR A 82 -19.61 -5.20 -4.84
N PHE A 83 -19.43 -4.15 -5.65
CA PHE A 83 -18.82 -2.89 -5.24
C PHE A 83 -19.80 -1.72 -5.19
N GLY A 84 -21.03 -1.95 -5.60
CA GLY A 84 -22.12 -0.98 -5.48
C GLY A 84 -22.53 -0.32 -6.78
N ALA A 85 -23.73 0.30 -6.73
CA ALA A 85 -24.32 0.98 -7.86
C ALA A 85 -23.55 2.24 -8.32
N ALA A 86 -22.61 2.73 -7.51
CA ALA A 86 -21.72 3.82 -7.90
C ALA A 86 -20.73 3.44 -9.03
N CYS A 87 -20.56 2.13 -9.33
CA CYS A 87 -19.73 1.64 -10.42
C CYS A 87 -20.41 1.90 -11.77
N ARG A 88 -19.98 2.96 -12.48
CA ARG A 88 -20.57 3.38 -13.75
C ARG A 88 -19.56 3.31 -14.90
N PRO A 89 -19.93 2.66 -16.03
CA PRO A 89 -19.03 2.57 -17.18
C PRO A 89 -18.81 3.94 -17.84
N MET A 90 -17.58 4.42 -17.81
CA MET A 90 -17.14 5.62 -18.54
C MET A 90 -16.82 5.31 -20.00
N THR A 91 -16.43 4.07 -20.29
CA THR A 91 -16.26 3.58 -21.65
C THR A 91 -17.05 2.29 -21.83
N LEU A 92 -17.60 2.09 -23.03
CA LEU A 92 -18.30 0.86 -23.42
C LEU A 92 -17.63 0.24 -24.64
N PRO A 93 -17.58 -1.10 -24.73
CA PRO A 93 -17.08 -1.79 -25.92
C PRO A 93 -18.00 -1.54 -27.12
N VAL A 94 -17.39 -1.40 -28.29
CA VAL A 94 -18.11 -1.24 -29.58
C VAL A 94 -17.48 -2.12 -30.65
N ASN A 95 -18.22 -2.35 -31.73
CA ASN A 95 -17.78 -3.09 -32.90
C ASN A 95 -17.24 -4.49 -32.53
N ASN A 96 -18.02 -5.23 -31.76
CA ASN A 96 -17.60 -6.54 -31.26
C ASN A 96 -16.26 -6.51 -30.52
N ARG A 97 -16.11 -5.58 -29.58
CA ARG A 97 -14.95 -5.41 -28.67
C ARG A 97 -13.66 -4.95 -29.35
N THR A 98 -13.72 -4.44 -30.58
CA THR A 98 -12.53 -3.92 -31.29
C THR A 98 -12.27 -2.43 -31.05
N GLY A 99 -13.15 -1.78 -30.30
CA GLY A 99 -13.03 -0.38 -29.90
C GLY A 99 -13.81 -0.09 -28.63
N VAL A 100 -13.75 1.15 -28.19
CA VAL A 100 -14.57 1.68 -27.09
C VAL A 100 -15.19 3.01 -27.47
N VAL A 101 -16.37 3.30 -26.92
CA VAL A 101 -17.00 4.63 -26.93
C VAL A 101 -16.96 5.23 -25.54
N ASN A 102 -16.68 6.53 -25.43
CA ASN A 102 -16.67 7.25 -24.17
C ASN A 102 -18.06 7.79 -23.85
N CYS A 103 -18.75 7.21 -22.87
CA CYS A 103 -20.10 7.58 -22.45
C CYS A 103 -20.18 8.94 -21.74
N PHE A 104 -19.05 9.43 -21.23
CA PHE A 104 -19.02 10.76 -20.60
C PHE A 104 -19.12 11.90 -21.61
N THR A 105 -18.57 11.68 -22.81
CA THR A 105 -18.54 12.70 -23.88
C THR A 105 -19.57 12.45 -24.99
N ALA A 106 -19.88 11.19 -25.28
CA ALA A 106 -20.89 10.84 -26.29
C ALA A 106 -22.31 10.90 -25.69
N THR A 107 -23.23 11.55 -26.42
CA THR A 107 -24.63 11.69 -26.00
C THR A 107 -25.54 10.65 -26.62
N GLU A 108 -25.15 10.08 -27.77
CA GLU A 108 -25.91 9.12 -28.55
C GLU A 108 -25.01 8.02 -29.11
N GLY A 109 -25.59 6.95 -29.59
CA GLY A 109 -24.92 5.81 -30.22
C GLY A 109 -25.24 4.49 -29.53
N ASP A 110 -24.84 3.40 -30.19
CA ASP A 110 -24.97 2.05 -29.66
C ASP A 110 -23.60 1.48 -29.27
N SER A 111 -23.61 0.63 -28.26
CA SER A 111 -22.45 -0.15 -27.83
C SER A 111 -22.81 -1.65 -27.86
N ASP A 112 -21.79 -2.49 -27.64
CA ASP A 112 -21.99 -3.94 -27.50
C ASP A 112 -22.79 -4.31 -26.22
N LEU A 113 -23.05 -3.34 -25.32
CA LEU A 113 -23.79 -3.50 -24.06
C LEU A 113 -25.11 -2.73 -24.01
N GLY A 114 -25.47 -2.03 -25.08
CA GLY A 114 -26.70 -1.25 -25.19
C GLY A 114 -26.49 0.23 -25.52
N PRO A 115 -27.59 1.03 -25.50
CA PRO A 115 -27.52 2.45 -25.86
C PRO A 115 -26.60 3.26 -24.97
N VAL A 116 -25.73 4.07 -25.56
CA VAL A 116 -24.78 4.95 -24.81
C VAL A 116 -25.51 5.95 -23.93
N ALA A 117 -26.68 6.46 -24.40
CA ALA A 117 -27.49 7.44 -23.67
C ALA A 117 -27.92 6.94 -22.28
N ASP A 118 -28.26 5.65 -22.15
CA ASP A 118 -28.71 5.06 -20.87
C ASP A 118 -27.60 5.07 -19.84
N PHE A 119 -26.36 4.70 -20.26
CA PHE A 119 -25.21 4.72 -19.39
C PHE A 119 -24.77 6.14 -19.03
N ARG A 120 -24.86 7.08 -19.99
CA ARG A 120 -24.58 8.49 -19.75
C ARG A 120 -25.52 9.08 -18.69
N THR A 121 -26.80 8.82 -18.79
CA THR A 121 -27.79 9.28 -17.80
C THR A 121 -27.40 8.84 -16.39
N GLN A 122 -27.06 7.56 -16.23
CA GLN A 122 -26.62 7.03 -14.94
C GLN A 122 -25.32 7.69 -14.43
N ILE A 123 -24.36 8.01 -15.29
CA ILE A 123 -23.15 8.74 -14.92
C ILE A 123 -23.51 10.14 -14.42
N VAL A 124 -24.36 10.87 -15.16
CA VAL A 124 -24.78 12.23 -14.80
C VAL A 124 -25.46 12.24 -13.45
N GLU A 125 -26.40 11.32 -13.20
CA GLU A 125 -27.09 11.18 -11.91
C GLU A 125 -26.10 11.00 -10.74
N ASN A 126 -25.11 10.10 -10.88
CA ASN A 126 -24.11 9.88 -9.84
C ASN A 126 -23.14 11.07 -9.64
N VAL A 127 -22.89 11.84 -10.70
CA VAL A 127 -22.02 13.04 -10.62
C VAL A 127 -22.74 14.20 -9.97
N VAL A 128 -24.00 14.46 -10.35
CA VAL A 128 -24.77 15.59 -9.78
C VAL A 128 -25.10 15.38 -8.30
N GLU A 129 -25.25 14.12 -7.86
CA GLU A 129 -25.43 13.75 -6.45
C GLU A 129 -24.30 14.28 -5.54
N ALA A 130 -23.11 14.45 -6.07
CA ALA A 130 -21.95 14.94 -5.31
C ALA A 130 -21.92 16.47 -5.10
N ASP A 131 -22.81 17.22 -5.75
CA ASP A 131 -22.86 18.69 -5.71
C ASP A 131 -24.29 19.22 -5.63
N GLU A 132 -24.63 19.83 -4.48
CA GLU A 132 -25.99 20.30 -4.20
C GLU A 132 -26.51 21.27 -5.26
N SER A 133 -25.65 22.18 -5.77
CA SER A 133 -26.07 23.16 -6.76
C SER A 133 -26.36 22.52 -8.13
N LEU A 134 -25.55 21.52 -8.52
CA LEU A 134 -25.80 20.76 -9.74
C LEU A 134 -27.03 19.88 -9.61
N MET A 135 -27.25 19.31 -8.44
CA MET A 135 -28.41 18.48 -8.13
C MET A 135 -29.71 19.30 -8.24
N GLU A 136 -29.75 20.49 -7.63
CA GLU A 136 -30.91 21.38 -7.70
C GLU A 136 -31.22 21.81 -9.16
N ALA A 137 -30.21 22.19 -9.92
CA ALA A 137 -30.36 22.57 -11.34
C ALA A 137 -30.89 21.40 -12.18
N TYR A 138 -30.32 20.20 -11.98
CA TYR A 138 -30.73 19.00 -12.69
C TYR A 138 -32.19 18.59 -12.38
N LEU A 139 -32.58 18.65 -11.11
CA LEU A 139 -33.97 18.41 -10.70
C LEU A 139 -34.94 19.48 -11.23
N GLY A 140 -34.44 20.71 -11.45
CA GLY A 140 -35.15 21.79 -12.10
C GLY A 140 -35.32 21.63 -13.62
N GLY A 141 -34.73 20.57 -14.22
CA GLY A 141 -34.77 20.28 -15.63
C GLY A 141 -33.68 20.92 -16.48
N GLU A 142 -32.62 21.46 -15.84
CA GLU A 142 -31.44 22.01 -16.49
C GLU A 142 -30.39 20.89 -16.68
N GLU A 143 -29.95 20.63 -17.92
CA GLU A 143 -28.85 19.70 -18.16
C GLU A 143 -27.50 20.37 -17.84
N PRO A 144 -26.67 19.77 -16.96
CA PRO A 144 -25.35 20.27 -16.67
C PRO A 144 -24.45 20.26 -17.91
N SER A 145 -23.69 21.31 -18.11
CA SER A 145 -22.70 21.37 -19.19
C SER A 145 -21.57 20.33 -18.99
N GLY A 146 -20.90 19.94 -20.06
CA GLY A 146 -19.76 19.01 -19.98
C GLY A 146 -18.63 19.51 -19.08
N GLU A 147 -18.41 20.82 -18.98
CA GLU A 147 -17.42 21.44 -18.11
C GLU A 147 -17.82 21.33 -16.63
N GLN A 148 -19.09 21.58 -16.29
CA GLN A 148 -19.63 21.42 -14.95
C GLN A 148 -19.55 19.96 -14.48
N LEU A 149 -19.94 19.03 -15.35
CA LEU A 149 -19.81 17.61 -15.06
C LEU A 149 -18.35 17.20 -14.84
N ALA A 150 -17.44 17.61 -15.71
CA ALA A 150 -16.01 17.29 -15.57
C ALA A 150 -15.42 17.81 -14.25
N ALA A 151 -15.80 19.01 -13.83
CA ALA A 151 -15.37 19.58 -12.56
C ALA A 151 -15.94 18.82 -11.34
N ALA A 152 -17.15 18.26 -11.46
CA ALA A 152 -17.80 17.53 -10.38
C ALA A 152 -17.37 16.05 -10.27
N VAL A 153 -16.82 15.45 -11.33
CA VAL A 153 -16.39 14.03 -11.33
C VAL A 153 -15.39 13.75 -10.21
N SER A 154 -14.37 14.60 -10.03
CA SER A 154 -13.37 14.42 -8.96
C SER A 154 -14.03 14.39 -7.57
N LYS A 155 -15.01 15.27 -7.33
CA LYS A 155 -15.77 15.33 -6.08
C LYS A 155 -16.61 14.08 -5.88
N ALA A 156 -17.27 13.60 -6.94
CA ALA A 156 -18.05 12.37 -6.93
C ALA A 156 -17.17 11.13 -6.65
N MET A 157 -15.97 11.05 -7.23
CA MET A 157 -15.02 9.98 -6.95
C MET A 157 -14.52 10.00 -5.49
N ILE A 158 -14.22 11.17 -4.94
CA ILE A 158 -13.78 11.35 -3.56
C ILE A 158 -14.91 10.98 -2.58
N GLY A 159 -16.13 11.41 -2.88
CA GLY A 159 -17.33 11.11 -2.08
C GLY A 159 -17.82 9.67 -2.22
N GLY A 160 -17.34 8.94 -3.25
CA GLY A 160 -17.74 7.56 -3.52
C GLY A 160 -19.12 7.42 -4.19
N THR A 161 -19.73 8.52 -4.65
CA THR A 161 -20.97 8.49 -5.43
C THR A 161 -20.74 8.03 -6.88
N LEU A 162 -19.49 8.17 -7.37
CA LEU A 162 -19.07 7.65 -8.67
C LEU A 162 -17.78 6.84 -8.53
N ILE A 163 -17.81 5.62 -9.05
CA ILE A 163 -16.62 4.77 -9.27
C ILE A 163 -16.55 4.50 -10.78
N PRO A 164 -15.70 5.23 -11.52
CA PRO A 164 -15.56 5.08 -12.95
C PRO A 164 -15.13 3.66 -13.35
N VAL A 165 -15.80 3.05 -14.32
CA VAL A 165 -15.45 1.74 -14.88
C VAL A 165 -15.00 1.91 -16.32
N PHE A 166 -13.85 1.36 -16.69
CA PHE A 166 -13.28 1.41 -18.03
C PHE A 166 -13.14 0.01 -18.61
N PHE A 167 -13.56 -0.17 -19.87
CA PHE A 167 -13.29 -1.38 -20.61
C PHE A 167 -12.00 -1.24 -21.41
N THR A 168 -11.14 -2.24 -21.35
CA THR A 168 -9.86 -2.23 -22.06
C THR A 168 -9.46 -3.59 -22.63
N ALA A 169 -8.68 -3.58 -23.69
CA ALA A 169 -7.86 -4.68 -24.16
C ALA A 169 -6.41 -4.18 -24.23
N ALA A 170 -5.72 -4.22 -23.08
CA ALA A 170 -4.45 -3.55 -22.87
C ALA A 170 -3.34 -4.00 -23.85
N ARG A 171 -3.31 -5.29 -24.25
CA ARG A 171 -2.35 -5.78 -25.24
C ARG A 171 -2.51 -5.15 -26.62
N GLN A 172 -3.72 -4.72 -26.95
CA GLN A 172 -4.08 -4.09 -28.23
C GLN A 172 -4.17 -2.57 -28.10
N CYS A 173 -3.87 -2.03 -26.91
CA CYS A 173 -4.02 -0.61 -26.55
C CYS A 173 -5.45 -0.07 -26.74
N ILE A 174 -6.49 -0.93 -26.78
CA ILE A 174 -7.89 -0.51 -26.88
C ILE A 174 -8.35 -0.02 -25.51
N GLY A 175 -8.97 1.17 -25.44
CA GLY A 175 -9.46 1.80 -24.21
C GLY A 175 -8.35 2.39 -23.32
N ALA A 176 -7.07 2.24 -23.69
CA ALA A 176 -5.95 2.75 -22.92
C ALA A 176 -5.86 4.27 -23.00
N GLN A 177 -6.09 4.86 -24.16
CA GLN A 177 -6.07 6.32 -24.37
C GLN A 177 -7.18 6.99 -23.56
N GLU A 178 -8.39 6.44 -23.59
CA GLU A 178 -9.55 6.95 -22.85
C GLU A 178 -9.32 6.90 -21.34
N LEU A 179 -8.70 5.83 -20.82
CA LEU A 179 -8.31 5.72 -19.43
C LEU A 179 -7.27 6.78 -19.04
N MET A 180 -6.23 6.98 -19.87
CA MET A 180 -5.19 7.99 -19.62
C MET A 180 -5.75 9.41 -19.69
N ASP A 181 -6.66 9.69 -20.62
CA ASP A 181 -7.33 10.98 -20.73
C ASP A 181 -8.23 11.25 -19.52
N ALA A 182 -8.96 10.23 -19.05
CA ALA A 182 -9.76 10.32 -17.82
C ALA A 182 -8.87 10.55 -16.60
N ALA A 183 -7.76 9.83 -16.47
CA ALA A 183 -6.81 10.02 -15.38
C ALA A 183 -6.23 11.43 -15.35
N ALA A 184 -5.95 12.01 -16.52
CA ALA A 184 -5.38 13.37 -16.63
C ALA A 184 -6.39 14.49 -16.40
N LYS A 185 -7.69 14.25 -16.68
CA LYS A 185 -8.71 15.33 -16.74
C LYS A 185 -9.79 15.21 -15.66
N LEU A 186 -10.07 13.98 -15.20
CA LEU A 186 -11.22 13.68 -14.35
C LEU A 186 -10.85 13.14 -12.98
N PHE A 187 -9.72 12.42 -12.86
CA PHE A 187 -9.32 11.87 -11.58
C PHE A 187 -8.88 12.99 -10.62
N PRO A 188 -9.18 12.84 -9.31
CA PRO A 188 -8.79 13.85 -8.34
C PRO A 188 -7.27 14.00 -8.25
N SER A 189 -6.82 15.24 -8.24
CA SER A 189 -5.43 15.60 -7.95
C SER A 189 -5.18 15.64 -6.43
N PRO A 190 -3.93 15.65 -5.97
CA PRO A 190 -3.61 15.82 -4.56
C PRO A 190 -4.29 17.04 -3.90
N LEU A 191 -4.48 18.13 -4.66
CA LEU A 191 -5.15 19.35 -4.17
C LEU A 191 -6.64 19.16 -3.85
N GLN A 192 -7.28 18.17 -4.46
CA GLN A 192 -8.70 17.89 -4.30
C GLN A 192 -8.96 16.79 -3.26
N MET A 193 -7.94 15.98 -2.95
CA MET A 193 -8.07 14.89 -1.96
C MET A 193 -8.25 15.46 -0.55
N PRO A 194 -8.96 14.73 0.33
CA PRO A 194 -9.08 15.09 1.73
C PRO A 194 -7.71 15.30 2.36
N LEU A 195 -7.59 16.30 3.21
CA LEU A 195 -6.37 16.58 3.95
C LEU A 195 -5.96 15.37 4.78
N ILE A 196 -4.67 15.07 4.76
CA ILE A 196 -4.12 13.96 5.55
C ILE A 196 -4.01 14.44 6.99
N ALA A 197 -4.69 13.75 7.90
CA ALA A 197 -4.55 13.97 9.31
C ALA A 197 -3.21 13.42 9.80
N VAL A 198 -2.22 14.29 9.97
CA VAL A 198 -1.00 14.00 10.69
C VAL A 198 -1.22 14.40 12.16
N ARG A 199 -0.68 13.65 13.10
CA ARG A 199 -0.78 13.97 14.53
C ARG A 199 0.53 14.53 15.02
N THR A 200 0.46 15.57 15.87
CA THR A 200 1.63 16.15 16.57
C THR A 200 1.59 15.80 18.05
N GLY A 201 2.75 15.56 18.63
CA GLY A 201 2.89 15.22 20.06
C GLY A 201 3.30 13.77 20.30
N LYS A 202 3.23 13.32 21.56
CA LYS A 202 3.50 11.92 21.92
C LYS A 202 2.29 11.05 21.54
N ALA A 203 2.52 9.81 21.15
CA ALA A 203 1.56 8.92 20.48
C ALA A 203 0.17 8.78 21.17
N GLU A 204 0.08 8.95 22.47
CA GLU A 204 -1.18 8.81 23.24
C GLU A 204 -2.01 10.11 23.32
N ASP A 205 -1.34 11.29 23.23
CA ASP A 205 -1.96 12.60 23.38
C ASP A 205 -1.86 13.46 22.10
N ALA A 206 -1.56 12.83 20.95
CA ALA A 206 -1.29 13.55 19.73
C ALA A 206 -2.55 14.18 19.13
N GLU A 207 -2.52 15.48 18.91
CA GLU A 207 -3.59 16.22 18.25
C GLU A 207 -3.48 16.15 16.73
N PRO A 208 -4.62 16.04 16.02
CA PRO A 208 -4.60 16.05 14.55
C PRO A 208 -4.21 17.43 14.03
N VAL A 209 -3.30 17.45 13.07
CA VAL A 209 -2.91 18.65 12.31
C VAL A 209 -3.25 18.44 10.85
N GLU A 210 -3.94 19.40 10.27
CA GLU A 210 -4.27 19.38 8.85
C GLU A 210 -3.06 19.78 8.02
N ILE A 211 -2.68 18.89 7.09
CA ILE A 211 -1.59 19.09 6.14
C ILE A 211 -2.18 19.53 4.81
N ALA A 212 -1.83 20.74 4.38
CA ALA A 212 -2.28 21.29 3.10
C ALA A 212 -1.28 20.99 1.98
N VAL A 213 -1.78 20.70 0.79
CA VAL A 213 -0.94 20.54 -0.42
C VAL A 213 -0.51 21.93 -0.90
N ASP A 214 0.51 22.50 -0.25
CA ASP A 214 1.03 23.84 -0.49
C ASP A 214 2.57 23.78 -0.53
N PRO A 215 3.20 24.12 -1.65
CA PRO A 215 4.66 24.05 -1.81
C PRO A 215 5.43 25.10 -1.00
N ASP A 216 4.77 26.13 -0.50
CA ASP A 216 5.41 27.23 0.27
C ASP A 216 5.36 27.01 1.78
N LYS A 217 4.67 25.96 2.25
CA LYS A 217 4.67 25.54 3.65
C LYS A 217 5.87 24.65 3.99
N PRO A 218 6.17 24.45 5.28
CA PRO A 218 7.21 23.54 5.72
C PRO A 218 7.01 22.12 5.18
N PHE A 219 8.10 21.46 4.82
CA PHE A 219 8.07 20.10 4.24
C PHE A 219 7.46 19.07 5.18
N VAL A 220 6.52 18.29 4.67
CA VAL A 220 5.98 17.07 5.30
C VAL A 220 5.84 15.99 4.24
N GLY A 221 6.40 14.82 4.51
CA GLY A 221 6.29 13.64 3.64
C GLY A 221 6.23 12.35 4.44
N GLN A 222 5.85 11.26 3.78
CA GLN A 222 5.79 9.93 4.37
C GLN A 222 6.52 8.92 3.51
N ALA A 223 7.28 8.04 4.17
CA ALA A 223 7.93 6.90 3.54
C ALA A 223 6.89 5.82 3.20
N VAL A 224 6.62 5.64 1.91
CA VAL A 224 5.60 4.73 1.40
C VAL A 224 6.16 3.40 0.89
N LYS A 225 7.47 3.33 0.67
CA LYS A 225 8.17 2.11 0.26
C LYS A 225 9.67 2.23 0.55
N ILE A 226 10.28 1.11 0.90
CA ILE A 226 11.74 0.97 0.99
C ILE A 226 12.20 -0.03 -0.06
N THR A 227 13.29 0.28 -0.74
CA THR A 227 13.97 -0.65 -1.65
C THR A 227 15.48 -0.54 -1.45
N THR A 228 16.21 -1.59 -1.79
CA THR A 228 17.67 -1.57 -1.79
C THR A 228 18.17 -1.72 -3.22
N ASP A 229 18.82 -0.69 -3.70
CA ASP A 229 19.48 -0.69 -5.00
C ASP A 229 20.93 -1.18 -4.84
N PRO A 230 21.45 -2.03 -5.75
CA PRO A 230 22.81 -2.55 -5.64
C PRO A 230 23.91 -1.48 -5.71
N PHE A 231 23.65 -0.34 -6.35
CA PHE A 231 24.62 0.73 -6.59
C PHE A 231 24.44 1.92 -5.65
N VAL A 232 23.20 2.30 -5.42
CA VAL A 232 22.86 3.50 -4.64
C VAL A 232 22.63 3.16 -3.16
N GLY A 233 22.38 1.89 -2.84
CA GLY A 233 22.06 1.43 -1.49
C GLY A 233 20.57 1.57 -1.18
N LYS A 234 20.24 1.92 0.05
CA LYS A 234 18.86 2.06 0.50
C LYS A 234 18.20 3.27 -0.15
N LEU A 235 17.03 3.05 -0.74
CA LEU A 235 16.15 4.05 -1.31
C LEU A 235 14.84 4.08 -0.52
N ALA A 236 14.49 5.23 0.05
CA ALA A 236 13.20 5.46 0.67
C ALA A 236 12.30 6.26 -0.31
N TRP A 237 11.17 5.66 -0.67
CA TRP A 237 10.17 6.32 -1.51
C TRP A 237 9.28 7.19 -0.64
N ILE A 238 9.27 8.48 -0.92
CA ILE A 238 8.58 9.47 -0.10
C ILE A 238 7.44 10.08 -0.92
N ARG A 239 6.23 10.01 -0.40
CA ARG A 239 5.11 10.83 -0.82
C ARG A 239 5.23 12.18 -0.13
N ILE A 240 5.31 13.26 -0.89
CA ILE A 240 5.33 14.63 -0.37
C ILE A 240 3.89 15.11 -0.22
N PHE A 241 3.49 15.45 1.00
CA PHE A 241 2.15 15.95 1.30
C PHE A 241 2.10 17.48 1.31
N GLN A 242 3.17 18.13 1.81
CA GLN A 242 3.24 19.56 2.00
C GLN A 242 4.66 20.04 1.74
N GLY A 243 4.80 21.27 1.28
CA GLY A 243 6.08 21.90 1.10
C GLY A 243 6.83 21.46 -0.14
N ARG A 244 8.11 21.74 -0.12
CA ARG A 244 9.10 21.30 -1.14
C ARG A 244 10.29 20.64 -0.47
N VAL A 245 10.92 19.72 -1.18
CA VAL A 245 12.17 19.10 -0.76
C VAL A 245 13.21 19.28 -1.88
N ALA A 246 14.40 19.69 -1.50
CA ALA A 246 15.55 19.84 -2.40
C ALA A 246 16.77 19.16 -1.78
N GLY A 247 17.85 19.00 -2.54
CA GLY A 247 19.12 18.62 -1.96
C GLY A 247 19.48 19.59 -0.84
N GLU A 248 19.96 19.06 0.28
CA GLU A 248 20.29 19.81 1.49
C GLU A 248 19.11 20.22 2.41
N THR A 249 17.85 19.95 2.05
CA THR A 249 16.72 20.14 2.95
C THR A 249 16.97 19.35 4.25
N MET A 250 16.80 20.03 5.36
CA MET A 250 16.85 19.36 6.68
C MET A 250 15.48 18.76 6.98
N TYR A 251 15.48 17.56 7.54
CA TYR A 251 14.26 16.91 7.99
C TYR A 251 14.46 16.30 9.37
N ILE A 252 13.37 16.19 10.12
CA ILE A 252 13.27 15.47 11.38
C ILE A 252 12.48 14.19 11.09
N LEU A 253 12.95 13.08 11.66
CA LEU A 253 12.32 11.79 11.50
C LEU A 253 11.51 11.45 12.76
N ARG A 254 10.21 11.28 12.60
CA ARG A 254 9.31 10.94 13.72
C ARG A 254 9.42 11.94 14.88
N ASP A 255 9.98 11.52 16.00
CA ASP A 255 10.20 12.27 17.25
C ASP A 255 11.69 12.47 17.56
N GLU A 256 12.55 12.31 16.57
CA GLU A 256 13.99 12.48 16.77
C GLU A 256 14.32 13.94 17.07
N ARG A 257 15.31 14.14 17.95
CA ARG A 257 15.79 15.48 18.31
C ARG A 257 16.79 16.07 17.32
N LYS A 258 17.33 15.23 16.44
CA LYS A 258 18.35 15.65 15.47
C LYS A 258 17.77 15.65 14.09
N ALA A 259 17.87 16.80 13.43
CA ALA A 259 17.58 16.89 12.01
C ALA A 259 18.64 16.16 11.20
N ALA A 260 18.21 15.40 10.20
CA ALA A 260 19.06 14.80 9.19
C ALA A 260 18.97 15.62 7.89
N LYS A 261 19.97 15.48 7.03
CA LYS A 261 20.02 16.18 5.75
C LYS A 261 19.58 15.24 4.63
N VAL A 262 18.71 15.72 3.76
CA VAL A 262 18.40 15.03 2.50
C VAL A 262 19.66 15.00 1.63
N GLY A 263 20.05 13.82 1.19
CA GLY A 263 21.20 13.65 0.29
C GLY A 263 20.82 13.87 -1.17
N HIS A 264 20.45 12.78 -1.85
CA HIS A 264 20.09 12.77 -3.27
C HIS A 264 18.62 12.45 -3.46
N LEU A 265 17.96 13.19 -4.34
CA LEU A 265 16.58 12.99 -4.74
C LEU A 265 16.54 12.36 -6.13
N PHE A 266 15.75 11.33 -6.29
CA PHE A 266 15.58 10.65 -7.57
C PHE A 266 14.11 10.59 -7.96
N ARG A 267 13.85 10.84 -9.24
CA ARG A 267 12.66 10.34 -9.92
C ARG A 267 12.98 8.94 -10.44
N VAL A 268 12.11 8.00 -10.21
CA VAL A 268 12.33 6.60 -10.58
C VAL A 268 11.26 6.17 -11.57
N GLN A 269 11.68 5.55 -12.66
CA GLN A 269 10.81 4.96 -13.67
C GLN A 269 11.29 3.53 -13.97
N GLY A 270 10.58 2.53 -13.40
CA GLY A 270 11.02 1.14 -13.48
C GLY A 270 12.39 0.94 -12.82
N LYS A 271 13.41 0.63 -13.60
CA LYS A 271 14.82 0.48 -13.15
C LYS A 271 15.64 1.76 -13.32
N ASP A 272 15.12 2.72 -14.06
CA ASP A 272 15.84 3.96 -14.36
C ASP A 272 15.65 4.97 -13.23
N THR A 273 16.76 5.56 -12.79
CA THR A 273 16.79 6.59 -11.76
C THR A 273 17.34 7.88 -12.36
N GLN A 274 16.62 8.97 -12.20
CA GLN A 274 17.06 10.30 -12.62
C GLN A 274 17.17 11.19 -11.38
N GLU A 275 18.37 11.72 -11.13
CA GLU A 275 18.55 12.70 -10.06
C GLU A 275 17.83 14.00 -10.41
N ILE A 276 17.07 14.52 -9.43
CA ILE A 276 16.32 15.77 -9.53
C ILE A 276 16.80 16.77 -8.49
N LYS A 277 16.61 18.06 -8.76
CA LYS A 277 17.05 19.12 -7.85
C LYS A 277 16.05 19.38 -6.75
N GLU A 278 14.78 19.30 -7.05
CA GLU A 278 13.67 19.54 -6.11
C GLU A 278 12.44 18.71 -6.48
N ALA A 279 11.56 18.54 -5.50
CA ALA A 279 10.25 17.96 -5.65
C ALA A 279 9.24 18.71 -4.77
N LEU A 280 7.97 18.70 -5.15
CA LEU A 280 6.91 19.50 -4.56
C LEU A 280 5.83 18.61 -3.92
N ALA A 281 4.99 19.23 -3.09
CA ALA A 281 3.77 18.63 -2.58
C ALA A 281 2.96 17.97 -3.72
N GLY A 282 2.60 16.70 -3.54
CA GLY A 282 1.96 15.86 -4.56
C GLY A 282 2.90 14.88 -5.25
N ASP A 283 4.20 15.11 -5.28
CA ASP A 283 5.17 14.22 -5.90
C ASP A 283 5.44 12.95 -5.07
N ILE A 284 5.87 11.90 -5.77
CA ILE A 284 6.46 10.69 -5.18
C ILE A 284 7.90 10.57 -5.70
N ILE A 285 8.85 10.59 -4.79
CA ILE A 285 10.29 10.56 -5.10
C ILE A 285 11.01 9.49 -4.29
N ALA A 286 12.23 9.15 -4.67
CA ALA A 286 13.11 8.31 -3.86
C ALA A 286 14.25 9.16 -3.27
N LEU A 287 14.51 8.98 -1.97
CA LEU A 287 15.65 9.54 -1.26
C LEU A 287 16.70 8.45 -1.06
N ALA A 288 17.96 8.78 -1.36
CA ALA A 288 19.10 7.91 -1.11
C ALA A 288 19.91 8.35 0.12
N LYS A 289 20.72 7.44 0.66
CA LYS A 289 21.56 7.64 1.84
C LYS A 289 20.75 8.00 3.09
N VAL A 290 19.67 7.28 3.32
CA VAL A 290 18.67 7.49 4.38
C VAL A 290 18.47 6.20 5.18
N GLU A 291 19.52 5.74 5.88
CA GLU A 291 19.55 4.43 6.54
C GLU A 291 18.47 4.25 7.61
N ASP A 292 18.13 5.33 8.33
CA ASP A 292 17.22 5.29 9.48
C ASP A 292 15.73 5.32 9.10
N ILE A 293 15.39 5.70 7.86
CA ILE A 293 14.00 5.80 7.39
C ILE A 293 13.40 4.40 7.19
N GLN A 294 12.22 4.18 7.75
CA GLN A 294 11.44 2.97 7.62
C GLN A 294 10.10 3.23 6.94
N TYR A 295 9.44 2.18 6.46
CA TYR A 295 8.08 2.28 5.91
C TYR A 295 7.10 2.86 6.94
N GLY A 296 6.35 3.87 6.51
CA GLY A 296 5.36 4.57 7.32
C GLY A 296 5.91 5.78 8.10
N ASP A 297 7.22 5.98 8.12
CA ASP A 297 7.81 7.12 8.81
C ASP A 297 7.40 8.44 8.18
N VAL A 298 7.16 9.43 9.04
CA VAL A 298 6.92 10.82 8.63
C VAL A 298 8.23 11.60 8.70
N LEU A 299 8.51 12.33 7.64
CA LEU A 299 9.60 13.29 7.54
C LEU A 299 8.99 14.69 7.56
N HIS A 300 9.50 15.57 8.42
CA HIS A 300 9.02 16.96 8.51
C HIS A 300 10.18 17.94 8.75
N ALA A 301 10.02 19.19 8.30
CA ALA A 301 11.08 20.19 8.38
C ALA A 301 11.18 20.84 9.76
N GLU A 302 10.07 21.09 10.43
CA GLU A 302 9.97 21.89 11.64
C GLU A 302 8.86 21.40 12.58
N GLY A 303 8.94 21.78 13.85
CA GLY A 303 7.87 21.60 14.83
C GLY A 303 8.04 20.37 15.72
N ASP A 304 6.96 20.05 16.42
CA ASP A 304 6.87 18.87 17.29
C ASP A 304 6.84 17.58 16.48
N ALA A 305 7.09 16.46 17.15
CA ALA A 305 7.03 15.12 16.56
C ALA A 305 5.73 14.91 15.74
N MET A 306 5.87 14.42 14.52
CA MET A 306 4.74 14.17 13.62
C MET A 306 4.57 12.68 13.33
N TYR A 307 3.33 12.21 13.40
CA TYR A 307 2.94 10.83 13.12
C TYR A 307 1.80 10.79 12.10
N ALA A 308 1.97 10.04 11.04
CA ALA A 308 0.86 9.67 10.17
C ALA A 308 0.12 8.42 10.72
N PRO A 309 -1.12 8.19 10.31
CA PRO A 309 -1.78 6.92 10.60
C PRO A 309 -0.88 5.76 10.17
N THR A 310 -0.69 4.79 11.08
CA THR A 310 0.13 3.61 10.77
C THR A 310 -0.55 2.83 9.64
N PRO A 311 0.11 2.63 8.50
CA PRO A 311 -0.47 1.85 7.43
C PRO A 311 -0.78 0.42 7.89
N TYR A 312 -1.89 -0.12 7.38
CA TYR A 312 -2.27 -1.51 7.68
C TYR A 312 -1.15 -2.48 7.29
N ARG A 313 -0.81 -3.39 8.20
CA ARG A 313 0.14 -4.48 7.95
C ARG A 313 -0.58 -5.81 8.16
N PRO A 314 -0.69 -6.66 7.13
CA PRO A 314 -1.23 -8.01 7.31
C PRO A 314 -0.35 -8.84 8.23
N ASN A 315 -0.96 -9.62 9.10
CA ASN A 315 -0.21 -10.58 9.90
C ASN A 315 0.34 -11.72 9.02
N PRO A 316 1.60 -12.12 9.22
CA PRO A 316 2.15 -13.29 8.54
C PRO A 316 1.43 -14.56 8.99
N MET A 317 1.17 -15.48 8.04
CA MET A 317 0.39 -16.70 8.31
C MET A 317 1.20 -17.99 8.11
N TYR A 318 2.39 -17.91 7.54
CA TYR A 318 3.25 -19.04 7.27
C TYR A 318 4.66 -18.77 7.74
N SER A 319 5.28 -19.75 8.41
CA SER A 319 6.60 -19.58 9.04
C SER A 319 7.52 -20.75 8.74
N LEU A 320 8.82 -20.43 8.58
CA LEU A 320 9.90 -21.41 8.43
C LEU A 320 11.05 -21.05 9.35
N ALA A 321 11.64 -22.02 10.01
CA ALA A 321 12.95 -21.89 10.66
C ALA A 321 14.05 -21.99 9.60
N VAL A 322 15.02 -21.10 9.67
CA VAL A 322 16.15 -21.03 8.74
C VAL A 322 17.47 -21.29 9.44
N THR A 323 18.32 -22.06 8.79
CA THR A 323 19.70 -22.31 9.25
C THR A 323 20.68 -22.10 8.11
N PRO A 324 21.87 -21.51 8.36
CA PRO A 324 22.90 -21.37 7.33
C PRO A 324 23.31 -22.73 6.78
N LYS A 325 23.52 -22.84 5.47
CA LYS A 325 24.18 -24.01 4.87
C LYS A 325 25.68 -24.02 5.17
N SER A 326 26.31 -22.85 5.25
CA SER A 326 27.72 -22.67 5.51
C SER A 326 27.98 -22.12 6.92
N ARG A 327 28.95 -22.69 7.63
CA ARG A 327 29.39 -22.13 8.91
C ARG A 327 30.03 -20.76 8.71
N GLY A 328 29.63 -19.76 9.48
CA GLY A 328 30.13 -18.40 9.41
C GLY A 328 29.25 -17.40 8.68
N ASP A 329 28.17 -17.84 8.01
CA ASP A 329 27.24 -16.93 7.33
C ASP A 329 26.11 -16.41 8.22
N GLU A 330 26.06 -16.77 9.51
CA GLU A 330 25.00 -16.37 10.44
C GLU A 330 24.82 -14.84 10.54
N GLN A 331 25.94 -14.10 10.60
CA GLN A 331 25.88 -12.64 10.66
C GLN A 331 25.39 -12.04 9.34
N LYS A 332 25.87 -12.54 8.21
CA LYS A 332 25.45 -12.09 6.88
C LYS A 332 23.98 -12.36 6.61
N ILE A 333 23.49 -13.54 7.06
CA ILE A 333 22.07 -13.89 6.96
C ILE A 333 21.23 -12.93 7.81
N SER A 334 21.66 -12.60 9.03
CA SER A 334 20.96 -11.65 9.86
C SER A 334 20.86 -10.26 9.21
N GLU A 335 21.95 -9.78 8.60
CA GLU A 335 21.96 -8.51 7.86
C GLU A 335 21.07 -8.56 6.60
N ALA A 336 21.12 -9.65 5.85
CA ALA A 336 20.27 -9.84 4.67
C ALA A 336 18.78 -9.89 5.04
N LEU A 337 18.44 -10.65 6.09
CA LEU A 337 17.07 -10.71 6.59
C LEU A 337 16.59 -9.34 7.07
N HIS A 338 17.43 -8.58 7.77
CA HIS A 338 17.10 -7.23 8.20
C HIS A 338 16.78 -6.30 7.00
N LYS A 339 17.59 -6.33 5.94
CA LYS A 339 17.31 -5.57 4.71
C LYS A 339 16.01 -6.00 4.05
N LEU A 340 15.76 -7.30 3.95
CA LEU A 340 14.53 -7.83 3.36
C LEU A 340 13.28 -7.46 4.16
N THR A 341 13.35 -7.44 5.50
CA THR A 341 12.23 -7.00 6.35
C THR A 341 11.93 -5.51 6.23
N GLN A 342 12.90 -4.70 5.84
CA GLN A 342 12.65 -3.28 5.55
C GLN A 342 11.96 -3.08 4.20
N GLU A 343 12.23 -3.94 3.21
CA GLU A 343 11.65 -3.83 1.87
C GLU A 343 10.22 -4.37 1.77
N ASP A 344 9.90 -5.43 2.51
CA ASP A 344 8.59 -6.05 2.48
C ASP A 344 7.92 -5.99 3.85
N ILE A 345 6.83 -5.23 3.93
CA ILE A 345 6.08 -4.99 5.17
C ILE A 345 5.38 -6.22 5.73
N THR A 346 5.28 -7.28 4.95
CA THR A 346 4.64 -8.55 5.30
C THR A 346 5.64 -9.67 5.60
N PHE A 347 6.93 -9.38 5.42
CA PHE A 347 8.01 -10.30 5.75
C PHE A 347 8.59 -9.97 7.11
N VAL A 348 8.62 -10.96 8.00
CA VAL A 348 9.14 -10.82 9.38
C VAL A 348 10.24 -11.84 9.59
N ALA A 349 11.33 -11.42 10.22
CA ALA A 349 12.37 -12.31 10.68
C ALA A 349 12.63 -12.06 12.17
N SER A 350 12.61 -13.11 12.97
CA SER A 350 12.83 -13.03 14.41
C SER A 350 13.61 -14.25 14.92
N ARG A 351 14.29 -14.08 16.04
CA ARG A 351 14.90 -15.18 16.74
C ARG A 351 13.99 -15.61 17.90
N ASP A 352 13.58 -16.87 17.90
CA ASP A 352 12.83 -17.44 19.01
C ASP A 352 13.79 -17.73 20.18
N ASN A 353 13.57 -17.06 21.31
CA ASN A 353 14.46 -17.16 22.47
C ASN A 353 14.36 -18.51 23.20
N GLN A 354 13.27 -19.27 23.04
CA GLN A 354 13.07 -20.56 23.69
C GLN A 354 13.69 -21.68 22.86
N THR A 355 13.47 -21.67 21.56
CA THR A 355 14.01 -22.72 20.67
C THR A 355 15.39 -22.38 20.12
N GLY A 356 15.81 -21.10 20.20
CA GLY A 356 17.05 -20.60 19.64
C GLY A 356 17.08 -20.52 18.11
N GLU A 357 15.93 -20.78 17.44
CA GLU A 357 15.83 -20.81 16.00
C GLU A 357 15.62 -19.39 15.43
N THR A 358 16.20 -19.11 14.26
CA THR A 358 15.83 -17.96 13.46
C THR A 358 14.62 -18.34 12.62
N VAL A 359 13.52 -17.64 12.80
CA VAL A 359 12.24 -17.89 12.11
C VAL A 359 11.92 -16.75 11.17
N ILE A 360 11.62 -17.08 9.92
CA ILE A 360 11.06 -16.17 8.94
C ILE A 360 9.56 -16.44 8.78
N SER A 361 8.78 -15.37 8.66
CA SER A 361 7.32 -15.47 8.54
C SER A 361 6.81 -14.55 7.43
N GLY A 362 5.81 -14.99 6.69
CA GLY A 362 5.23 -14.26 5.56
C GLY A 362 3.76 -14.65 5.31
N ILE A 363 3.19 -14.13 4.25
CA ILE A 363 1.79 -14.35 3.90
C ILE A 363 1.51 -15.82 3.52
N GLY A 364 2.43 -16.45 2.79
CA GLY A 364 2.29 -17.83 2.34
C GLY A 364 3.62 -18.45 1.94
N ASP A 365 3.57 -19.71 1.51
CA ASP A 365 4.74 -20.47 1.07
C ASP A 365 5.46 -19.83 -0.13
N LEU A 366 4.70 -19.40 -1.14
CA LEU A 366 5.27 -18.72 -2.30
C LEU A 366 5.98 -17.41 -1.91
N HIS A 367 5.40 -16.65 -1.00
CA HIS A 367 6.03 -15.43 -0.47
C HIS A 367 7.41 -15.74 0.11
N LEU A 368 7.50 -16.71 1.04
CA LEU A 368 8.78 -17.05 1.67
C LEU A 368 9.79 -17.61 0.67
N ARG A 369 9.37 -18.41 -0.32
CA ARG A 369 10.26 -18.89 -1.39
C ARG A 369 10.87 -17.73 -2.18
N ILE A 370 10.06 -16.74 -2.57
CA ILE A 370 10.55 -15.56 -3.29
C ILE A 370 11.52 -14.74 -2.42
N MET A 371 11.25 -14.60 -1.12
CA MET A 371 12.16 -13.90 -0.21
C MET A 371 13.50 -14.63 -0.07
N LEU A 372 13.50 -15.96 -0.01
CA LEU A 372 14.70 -16.78 -0.01
C LEU A 372 15.46 -16.71 -1.33
N THR A 373 14.75 -16.71 -2.47
CA THR A 373 15.36 -16.50 -3.79
C THR A 373 16.03 -15.12 -3.87
N LYS A 374 15.38 -14.06 -3.42
CA LYS A 374 16.00 -12.73 -3.33
C LYS A 374 17.23 -12.72 -2.43
N MET A 375 17.21 -13.46 -1.33
CA MET A 375 18.37 -13.58 -0.44
C MET A 375 19.55 -14.24 -1.15
N GLN A 376 19.29 -15.31 -1.89
CA GLN A 376 20.32 -16.00 -2.67
C GLN A 376 20.86 -15.12 -3.82
N GLU A 377 19.97 -14.54 -4.63
CA GLU A 377 20.37 -13.77 -5.82
C GLU A 377 21.11 -12.46 -5.48
N ARG A 378 20.72 -11.79 -4.38
CA ARG A 378 21.24 -10.45 -4.07
C ARG A 378 22.38 -10.46 -3.06
N PHE A 379 22.44 -11.47 -2.19
CA PHE A 379 23.41 -11.53 -1.10
C PHE A 379 24.32 -12.77 -1.18
N ASP A 380 24.08 -13.65 -2.17
CA ASP A 380 24.81 -14.92 -2.33
C ASP A 380 24.78 -15.80 -1.07
N LEU A 381 23.59 -15.87 -0.43
CA LEU A 381 23.37 -16.59 0.82
C LEU A 381 22.34 -17.69 0.65
N GLU A 382 22.71 -18.92 1.02
CA GLU A 382 21.84 -20.07 1.02
C GLU A 382 21.52 -20.55 2.44
N VAL A 383 20.26 -20.92 2.65
CA VAL A 383 19.78 -21.46 3.93
C VAL A 383 19.05 -22.79 3.72
N GLU A 384 19.05 -23.61 4.76
CA GLU A 384 18.13 -24.74 4.90
C GLU A 384 16.90 -24.29 5.65
N THR A 385 15.74 -24.80 5.24
CA THR A 385 14.45 -24.46 5.85
C THR A 385 13.78 -25.70 6.43
N LYS A 386 13.11 -25.52 7.56
CA LYS A 386 12.28 -26.55 8.20
C LYS A 386 11.10 -25.89 8.93
N PRO A 387 10.04 -26.66 9.28
CA PRO A 387 9.02 -26.14 10.19
C PRO A 387 9.63 -25.69 11.50
N PRO A 388 9.21 -24.52 12.06
CA PRO A 388 9.69 -24.03 13.34
C PRO A 388 9.32 -25.01 14.46
N LYS A 389 10.18 -25.14 15.46
CA LYS A 389 9.85 -25.89 16.67
C LYS A 389 8.76 -25.18 17.46
N ILE A 390 7.83 -25.93 18.01
CA ILE A 390 6.80 -25.40 18.90
C ILE A 390 7.40 -25.29 20.30
N PRO A 391 7.44 -24.08 20.90
CA PRO A 391 7.95 -23.91 22.26
C PRO A 391 6.91 -24.44 23.27
N TYR A 392 7.04 -25.70 23.66
CA TYR A 392 6.22 -26.28 24.71
C TYR A 392 6.61 -25.74 26.07
N ARG A 393 5.63 -25.49 26.91
CA ARG A 393 5.81 -25.19 28.32
C ARG A 393 5.35 -26.39 29.14
N GLU A 394 6.16 -26.77 30.08
CA GLU A 394 5.79 -27.82 31.05
C GLU A 394 5.02 -27.20 32.22
N THR A 395 4.07 -27.97 32.76
CA THR A 395 3.37 -27.65 33.98
C THR A 395 3.27 -28.90 34.82
N ILE A 396 3.07 -28.74 36.12
CA ILE A 396 2.83 -29.85 37.00
C ILE A 396 1.34 -30.22 37.00
N SER A 397 1.05 -31.51 37.10
CA SER A 397 -0.30 -32.04 37.20
C SER A 397 -0.77 -32.28 38.64
N THR A 398 0.15 -32.33 39.58
CA THR A 398 -0.09 -32.56 41.00
C THR A 398 0.79 -31.72 41.87
N LYS A 399 0.26 -31.31 43.03
CA LYS A 399 1.06 -30.59 44.04
C LYS A 399 2.09 -31.56 44.66
N ALA A 400 3.29 -31.05 44.89
CA ALA A 400 4.35 -31.80 45.53
C ALA A 400 5.09 -30.96 46.57
N ASP A 401 5.40 -31.59 47.72
CA ASP A 401 6.22 -31.00 48.77
C ASP A 401 7.62 -31.62 48.73
N GLY A 402 8.64 -30.79 48.76
CA GLY A 402 10.02 -31.18 48.81
C GLY A 402 10.69 -30.58 50.05
N HIS A 403 11.51 -31.37 50.71
CA HIS A 403 12.32 -30.92 51.85
C HIS A 403 13.77 -31.35 51.63
N TYR A 404 14.70 -30.42 51.81
CA TYR A 404 16.12 -30.72 51.79
C TYR A 404 16.82 -30.00 52.92
N ARG A 405 17.64 -30.76 53.65
CA ARG A 405 18.47 -30.25 54.73
C ARG A 405 19.95 -30.48 54.42
N HIS A 406 20.69 -29.40 54.22
CA HIS A 406 22.13 -29.45 54.08
C HIS A 406 22.79 -29.21 55.44
N LYS A 407 23.54 -30.21 55.92
CA LYS A 407 24.36 -30.11 57.13
C LYS A 407 25.73 -30.70 56.84
N LYS A 408 26.74 -29.83 56.78
CA LYS A 408 28.13 -30.28 56.58
C LYS A 408 29.04 -29.64 57.63
N GLN A 409 29.81 -30.51 58.34
CA GLN A 409 30.74 -30.07 59.35
C GLN A 409 32.06 -30.81 59.10
N THR A 410 33.05 -30.13 58.56
CA THR A 410 34.38 -30.64 58.25
C THR A 410 35.43 -29.68 58.78
N GLY A 411 35.59 -29.57 60.14
CA GLY A 411 36.58 -28.76 60.80
C GLY A 411 36.39 -27.24 60.55
N GLY A 412 36.07 -26.45 61.56
CA GLY A 412 35.79 -25.02 61.47
C GLY A 412 34.27 -24.71 61.46
N ALA A 413 33.88 -23.59 60.88
CA ALA A 413 32.47 -23.16 60.80
C ALA A 413 31.64 -24.14 59.97
N GLY A 414 30.62 -24.78 60.58
CA GLY A 414 29.72 -25.69 59.86
C GLY A 414 28.79 -24.98 58.88
N GLN A 415 28.44 -25.68 57.81
CA GLN A 415 27.45 -25.23 56.86
C GLN A 415 26.10 -25.85 57.22
N PHE A 416 25.08 -25.00 57.33
CA PHE A 416 23.71 -25.45 57.59
C PHE A 416 22.75 -24.68 56.67
N GLY A 417 21.82 -25.37 56.02
CA GLY A 417 20.72 -24.79 55.26
C GLY A 417 19.58 -25.81 55.18
N GLU A 418 18.38 -25.37 55.37
CA GLU A 418 17.18 -26.19 55.28
C GLU A 418 16.11 -25.49 54.46
N VAL A 419 15.57 -26.18 53.48
CA VAL A 419 14.58 -25.65 52.55
C VAL A 419 13.37 -26.59 52.50
N TYR A 420 12.21 -26.02 52.71
CA TYR A 420 10.91 -26.63 52.42
C TYR A 420 10.35 -25.96 51.18
N LEU A 421 10.05 -26.71 50.17
CA LEU A 421 9.48 -26.20 48.89
C LEU A 421 8.15 -26.91 48.60
N ARG A 422 7.14 -26.14 48.33
CA ARG A 422 5.91 -26.63 47.72
C ARG A 422 5.80 -26.10 46.31
N VAL A 423 5.48 -27.02 45.39
CA VAL A 423 5.19 -26.71 43.97
C VAL A 423 3.73 -27.02 43.72
N GLU A 424 2.97 -26.04 43.26
CA GLU A 424 1.53 -26.13 42.95
C GLU A 424 1.20 -25.49 41.60
#